data_abdb7664a1037e2224ac469d19aa5882
#
_entry.id   abdb7664a1037e2224ac469d19aa5882
#
_cell.length_a   1.000
_cell.length_b   1.000
_cell.length_c   1.000
_cell.angle_alpha   90.00
_cell.angle_beta   90.00
_cell.angle_gamma   90.00
#
_symmetry.space_group_name_H-M   'P 1'
#
loop_
_entity.id
_entity.type
_entity.pdbx_description
1 polymer ?
#
loop_
_entity_poly.entity_id
_entity_poly.type
_entity_poly.pdbx_seq_one_letter_code
_entity_poly.pdbx_strand_id
1 'polypeptide(L)'
;IDHAWMSAPTFPPHPHAGFSAVTYLFLDSETGMANRDSLGTRNLIEPGGLHWTAAGRGVVHEEVPAATGSTTHLLQIFVNLPEARQNAAPFALSLASQDVPVLQLPGARVRVPLGSYGELHSPLAPPTDVTLLDITLEADAELAIPVPAGHRAFVMPVNGSAEIDGAGFGLDDLGA
;
A
#
# COMPACT_ATOMS: atom_id res chain seq x y z
N ILE A 1 1.55 4.41 9.23
CA ILE A 1 2.30 4.00 8.01
C ILE A 1 3.66 3.54 8.46
N ASP A 2 4.11 2.41 7.95
CA ASP A 2 5.42 1.84 8.21
C ASP A 2 6.06 1.45 6.88
N HIS A 3 7.23 2.00 6.59
CA HIS A 3 8.03 1.70 5.41
C HIS A 3 9.18 0.80 5.83
N ALA A 4 9.29 -0.38 5.22
CA ALA A 4 10.19 -1.41 5.73
C ALA A 4 10.83 -2.28 4.65
N TRP A 5 12.00 -2.79 4.98
CA TRP A 5 12.67 -3.90 4.29
C TRP A 5 12.72 -5.10 5.23
N MET A 6 12.19 -6.24 4.78
CA MET A 6 12.16 -7.47 5.57
C MET A 6 12.85 -8.61 4.82
N SER A 7 13.85 -9.25 5.45
CA SER A 7 14.56 -10.41 4.89
C SER A 7 14.33 -11.71 5.67
N ALA A 8 13.51 -11.64 6.72
CA ALA A 8 13.16 -12.78 7.57
C ALA A 8 11.74 -12.58 8.15
N PRO A 9 11.08 -13.65 8.63
CA PRO A 9 9.85 -13.51 9.40
C PRO A 9 10.09 -12.65 10.64
N THR A 10 9.44 -11.47 10.68
CA THR A 10 9.64 -10.50 11.76
C THR A 10 8.56 -10.62 12.82
N PHE A 11 7.33 -10.95 12.43
CA PHE A 11 6.19 -11.05 13.32
C PHE A 11 5.57 -12.45 13.26
N PRO A 12 5.31 -13.10 14.43
CA PRO A 12 4.49 -14.30 14.46
C PRO A 12 3.04 -13.97 14.06
N PRO A 13 2.16 -14.98 13.88
CA PRO A 13 0.73 -14.73 13.69
C PRO A 13 0.18 -13.81 14.78
N HIS A 14 -0.47 -12.71 14.38
CA HIS A 14 -0.94 -11.66 15.28
C HIS A 14 -2.34 -11.18 14.90
N PRO A 15 -3.13 -10.65 15.88
CA PRO A 15 -4.49 -10.22 15.65
C PRO A 15 -4.59 -8.74 15.26
N HIS A 16 -5.62 -8.45 14.45
CA HIS A 16 -6.13 -7.10 14.20
C HIS A 16 -7.64 -7.06 14.43
N ALA A 17 -8.19 -5.93 14.89
CA ALA A 17 -9.61 -5.69 15.03
C ALA A 17 -9.94 -4.20 14.91
N GLY A 18 -11.09 -3.85 14.33
CA GLY A 18 -11.61 -2.48 14.27
C GLY A 18 -11.01 -1.59 13.17
N PHE A 19 -10.01 -2.05 12.45
CA PHE A 19 -9.34 -1.32 11.37
C PHE A 19 -8.95 -2.26 10.23
N SER A 20 -8.34 -1.72 9.19
CA SER A 20 -7.77 -2.49 8.10
C SER A 20 -6.25 -2.43 8.12
N ALA A 21 -5.58 -3.56 7.87
CA ALA A 21 -4.17 -3.65 7.59
C ALA A 21 -3.98 -3.79 6.07
N VAL A 22 -3.15 -2.94 5.50
CA VAL A 22 -2.90 -2.90 4.05
C VAL A 22 -1.42 -3.05 3.81
N THR A 23 -1.05 -4.04 3.00
CA THR A 23 0.33 -4.30 2.60
C THR A 23 0.47 -4.04 1.12
N TYR A 24 1.35 -3.12 0.75
CA TYR A 24 1.77 -2.86 -0.62
C TYR A 24 3.25 -3.21 -0.76
N LEU A 25 3.60 -4.06 -1.72
CA LEU A 25 5.00 -4.34 -2.05
C LEU A 25 5.46 -3.44 -3.19
N PHE A 26 6.60 -2.77 -2.99
CA PHE A 26 7.23 -2.03 -4.07
C PHE A 26 7.80 -2.96 -5.14
N LEU A 27 7.93 -2.46 -6.37
CA LEU A 27 8.38 -3.25 -7.52
C LEU A 27 9.82 -3.76 -7.41
N ASP A 28 10.64 -3.13 -6.59
CA ASP A 28 12.02 -3.50 -6.32
C ASP A 28 12.19 -4.55 -5.21
N SER A 29 11.08 -5.06 -4.65
CA SER A 29 11.13 -6.23 -3.78
C SER A 29 11.76 -7.43 -4.48
N GLU A 30 12.74 -8.06 -3.86
CA GLU A 30 13.42 -9.25 -4.40
C GLU A 30 12.54 -10.50 -4.37
N THR A 31 11.55 -10.52 -3.48
CA THR A 31 10.59 -11.62 -3.32
C THR A 31 9.22 -11.10 -2.94
N GLY A 32 8.19 -11.91 -3.11
CA GLY A 32 6.85 -11.64 -2.63
C GLY A 32 6.71 -11.87 -1.12
N MET A 33 5.53 -11.54 -0.59
CA MET A 33 5.11 -11.78 0.78
C MET A 33 4.04 -12.87 0.81
N ALA A 34 4.31 -13.98 1.51
CA ALA A 34 3.34 -15.04 1.72
C ALA A 34 2.40 -14.64 2.87
N ASN A 35 1.12 -14.46 2.56
CA ASN A 35 0.07 -14.17 3.52
C ASN A 35 -0.74 -15.43 3.86
N ARG A 36 -1.11 -15.56 5.13
CA ARG A 36 -2.14 -16.49 5.61
C ARG A 36 -2.94 -15.87 6.75
N ASP A 37 -4.22 -16.18 6.80
CA ASP A 37 -5.10 -15.62 7.83
C ASP A 37 -6.10 -16.65 8.40
N SER A 38 -6.78 -16.24 9.47
CA SER A 38 -7.81 -17.04 10.14
C SER A 38 -9.13 -17.15 9.35
N LEU A 39 -9.27 -16.47 8.22
CA LEU A 39 -10.39 -16.61 7.29
C LEU A 39 -10.18 -17.76 6.31
N GLY A 40 -8.95 -18.31 6.28
CA GLY A 40 -8.53 -19.33 5.34
C GLY A 40 -7.88 -18.77 4.07
N THR A 41 -7.67 -17.44 3.97
CA THR A 41 -6.95 -16.84 2.86
C THR A 41 -5.49 -17.28 2.90
N ARG A 42 -4.99 -17.68 1.74
CA ARG A 42 -3.58 -17.99 1.50
C ARG A 42 -3.23 -17.47 0.13
N ASN A 43 -2.38 -16.47 0.08
CA ASN A 43 -1.97 -15.84 -1.18
C ASN A 43 -0.53 -15.35 -1.11
N LEU A 44 0.04 -15.12 -2.27
CA LEU A 44 1.31 -14.43 -2.43
C LEU A 44 1.00 -12.98 -2.84
N ILE A 45 1.54 -12.03 -2.11
CA ILE A 45 1.57 -10.62 -2.50
C ILE A 45 2.86 -10.47 -3.30
N GLU A 46 2.75 -10.30 -4.62
CA GLU A 46 3.90 -10.14 -5.49
C GLU A 46 4.45 -8.71 -5.48
N PRO A 47 5.72 -8.48 -5.85
CA PRO A 47 6.24 -7.12 -6.03
C PRO A 47 5.34 -6.27 -6.93
N GLY A 48 4.95 -5.09 -6.45
CA GLY A 48 3.98 -4.20 -7.08
C GLY A 48 2.51 -4.56 -6.82
N GLY A 49 2.23 -5.61 -6.06
CA GLY A 49 0.89 -6.02 -5.66
C GLY A 49 0.46 -5.44 -4.30
N LEU A 50 -0.82 -5.60 -4.00
CA LEU A 50 -1.43 -5.11 -2.76
C LEU A 50 -2.33 -6.17 -2.13
N HIS A 51 -2.30 -6.24 -0.80
CA HIS A 51 -3.24 -7.00 0.00
C HIS A 51 -3.90 -6.10 1.05
N TRP A 52 -5.23 -6.19 1.16
CA TRP A 52 -6.05 -5.44 2.09
C TRP A 52 -6.78 -6.39 3.01
N THR A 53 -6.48 -6.38 4.29
CA THR A 53 -7.18 -7.13 5.34
C THR A 53 -8.09 -6.20 6.11
N ALA A 54 -9.40 -6.23 5.85
CA ALA A 54 -10.40 -5.55 6.67
C ALA A 54 -10.69 -6.39 7.90
N ALA A 55 -10.09 -6.02 9.04
CA ALA A 55 -10.13 -6.87 10.22
C ALA A 55 -11.52 -6.94 10.89
N GLY A 56 -12.31 -5.86 10.82
CA GLY A 56 -13.65 -5.86 11.41
C GLY A 56 -13.64 -6.33 12.86
N ARG A 57 -14.48 -7.32 13.21
CA ARG A 57 -14.55 -7.89 14.56
C ARG A 57 -13.36 -8.75 14.98
N GLY A 58 -12.40 -8.96 14.09
CA GLY A 58 -11.15 -9.66 14.39
C GLY A 58 -10.70 -10.61 13.30
N VAL A 59 -9.40 -10.59 13.02
CA VAL A 59 -8.68 -11.53 12.17
C VAL A 59 -7.30 -11.76 12.78
N VAL A 60 -6.79 -12.97 12.65
CA VAL A 60 -5.37 -13.28 12.93
C VAL A 60 -4.70 -13.53 11.59
N HIS A 61 -3.58 -12.88 11.33
CA HIS A 61 -2.82 -13.13 10.12
C HIS A 61 -1.31 -13.19 10.37
N GLU A 62 -0.62 -13.62 9.35
CA GLU A 62 0.84 -13.63 9.27
C GLU A 62 1.26 -13.32 7.84
N GLU A 63 2.23 -12.46 7.70
CA GLU A 63 2.86 -12.12 6.43
C GLU A 63 4.37 -12.29 6.57
N VAL A 64 4.96 -13.12 5.71
CA VAL A 64 6.39 -13.43 5.75
C VAL A 64 7.01 -13.39 4.36
N PRO A 65 8.30 -12.98 4.20
CA PRO A 65 9.00 -13.08 2.92
C PRO A 65 8.88 -14.50 2.35
N ALA A 66 8.49 -14.62 1.08
CA ALA A 66 8.23 -15.91 0.46
C ALA A 66 9.50 -16.73 0.19
N ALA A 67 10.65 -16.07 0.01
CA ALA A 67 11.93 -16.70 -0.17
C ALA A 67 12.90 -16.32 0.95
N THR A 68 13.52 -17.31 1.57
CA THR A 68 14.52 -17.09 2.62
C THR A 68 15.76 -16.41 2.05
N GLY A 69 16.21 -15.36 2.71
CA GLY A 69 17.42 -14.61 2.33
C GLY A 69 17.21 -13.57 1.24
N SER A 70 15.98 -13.45 0.71
CA SER A 70 15.58 -12.35 -0.17
C SER A 70 14.82 -11.29 0.61
N THR A 71 14.96 -10.04 0.21
CA THR A 71 14.37 -8.89 0.89
C THR A 71 13.06 -8.48 0.24
N THR A 72 12.03 -8.26 1.04
CA THR A 72 10.82 -7.55 0.62
C THR A 72 10.94 -6.07 0.96
N HIS A 73 10.51 -5.21 0.07
CA HIS A 73 10.38 -3.77 0.25
C HIS A 73 8.90 -3.43 0.25
N LEU A 74 8.40 -2.93 1.37
CA LEU A 74 6.96 -2.83 1.59
C LEU A 74 6.52 -1.56 2.31
N LEU A 75 5.27 -1.23 2.11
CA LEU A 75 4.54 -0.23 2.87
C LEU A 75 3.40 -0.92 3.62
N GLN A 76 3.42 -0.85 4.95
CA GLN A 76 2.32 -1.28 5.81
C GLN A 76 1.50 -0.07 6.23
N ILE A 77 0.20 -0.09 5.93
CA ILE A 77 -0.70 1.01 6.25
C ILE A 77 -1.83 0.49 7.13
N PHE A 78 -2.12 1.18 8.23
CA PHE A 78 -3.33 0.94 9.03
C PHE A 78 -4.37 2.00 8.71
N VAL A 79 -5.56 1.55 8.32
CA VAL A 79 -6.68 2.41 7.92
C VAL A 79 -7.86 2.13 8.84
N ASN A 80 -8.35 3.15 9.53
CA ASN A 80 -9.53 3.00 10.38
C ASN A 80 -10.75 2.57 9.56
N LEU A 81 -11.52 1.65 10.10
CA LEU A 81 -12.85 1.35 9.58
C LEU A 81 -13.86 2.38 10.11
N PRO A 82 -14.84 2.78 9.30
CA PRO A 82 -16.00 3.51 9.82
C PRO A 82 -16.61 2.78 11.02
N GLU A 83 -17.09 3.50 12.04
CA GLU A 83 -17.62 2.93 13.28
C GLU A 83 -18.61 1.79 13.03
N ALA A 84 -19.53 1.97 12.09
CA ALA A 84 -20.52 0.95 11.71
C ALA A 84 -19.92 -0.34 11.13
N ARG A 85 -18.64 -0.34 10.73
CA ARG A 85 -17.93 -1.48 10.14
C ARG A 85 -16.88 -2.09 11.06
N GLN A 86 -16.56 -1.47 12.18
CA GLN A 86 -15.52 -1.96 13.10
C GLN A 86 -15.84 -3.34 13.69
N ASN A 87 -17.13 -3.68 13.82
CA ASN A 87 -17.60 -4.99 14.27
C ASN A 87 -18.16 -5.88 13.13
N ALA A 88 -17.99 -5.49 11.86
CA ALA A 88 -18.43 -6.28 10.72
C ALA A 88 -17.63 -7.58 10.59
N ALA A 89 -18.11 -8.51 9.77
CA ALA A 89 -17.34 -9.69 9.42
C ALA A 89 -16.05 -9.28 8.71
N PRO A 90 -14.89 -9.83 9.10
CA PRO A 90 -13.64 -9.55 8.42
C PRO A 90 -13.62 -10.15 7.01
N PHE A 91 -12.84 -9.52 6.12
CA PHE A 91 -12.62 -10.02 4.76
C PHE A 91 -11.27 -9.50 4.23
N ALA A 92 -10.80 -10.11 3.14
CA ALA A 92 -9.59 -9.69 2.46
C ALA A 92 -9.85 -9.35 0.99
N LEU A 93 -9.05 -8.41 0.46
CA LEU A 93 -8.97 -8.08 -0.97
C LEU A 93 -7.51 -8.19 -1.39
N SER A 94 -7.27 -8.59 -2.64
CA SER A 94 -5.92 -8.66 -3.20
C SER A 94 -5.92 -8.09 -4.61
N LEU A 95 -4.83 -7.42 -4.97
CA LEU A 95 -4.59 -6.90 -6.32
C LEU A 95 -3.21 -7.38 -6.77
N ALA A 96 -3.19 -8.15 -7.86
CA ALA A 96 -1.95 -8.60 -8.45
C ALA A 96 -1.25 -7.43 -9.16
N SER A 97 0.07 -7.47 -9.21
CA SER A 97 0.90 -6.40 -9.77
C SER A 97 0.52 -6.02 -11.21
N GLN A 98 0.20 -7.02 -12.04
CA GLN A 98 -0.21 -6.83 -13.44
C GLN A 98 -1.59 -6.17 -13.59
N ASP A 99 -2.43 -6.23 -12.56
CA ASP A 99 -3.78 -5.67 -12.57
C ASP A 99 -3.83 -4.25 -12.00
N VAL A 100 -2.70 -3.74 -11.46
CA VAL A 100 -2.58 -2.36 -11.00
C VAL A 100 -2.59 -1.42 -12.19
N PRO A 101 -3.54 -0.48 -12.30
CA PRO A 101 -3.56 0.51 -13.38
C PRO A 101 -2.30 1.39 -13.36
N VAL A 102 -1.76 1.67 -14.55
CA VAL A 102 -0.52 2.45 -14.70
C VAL A 102 -0.72 3.53 -15.75
N LEU A 103 -0.38 4.77 -15.40
CA LEU A 103 -0.30 5.89 -16.32
C LEU A 103 1.17 6.23 -16.59
N GLN A 104 1.54 6.28 -17.88
CA GLN A 104 2.83 6.79 -18.32
C GLN A 104 2.67 8.22 -18.78
N LEU A 105 3.49 9.11 -18.22
CA LEU A 105 3.55 10.53 -18.55
C LEU A 105 4.98 10.91 -18.94
N PRO A 106 5.21 12.02 -19.62
CA PRO A 106 6.56 12.54 -19.79
C PRO A 106 7.24 12.76 -18.42
N GLY A 107 8.35 12.08 -18.19
CA GLY A 107 9.10 12.17 -16.93
C GLY A 107 8.44 11.55 -15.70
N ALA A 108 7.27 10.88 -15.83
CA ALA A 108 6.57 10.30 -14.69
C ALA A 108 5.86 8.99 -15.02
N ARG A 109 5.81 8.08 -14.05
CA ARG A 109 4.97 6.90 -14.05
C ARG A 109 4.14 6.86 -12.76
N VAL A 110 2.83 6.73 -12.91
CA VAL A 110 1.90 6.65 -11.78
C VAL A 110 1.21 5.29 -11.79
N ARG A 111 1.42 4.50 -10.77
CA ARG A 111 0.66 3.28 -10.47
C ARG A 111 -0.46 3.62 -9.51
N VAL A 112 -1.64 3.02 -9.68
CA VAL A 112 -2.85 3.31 -8.88
C VAL A 112 -3.31 2.02 -8.17
N PRO A 113 -2.61 1.56 -7.11
CA PRO A 113 -3.03 0.38 -6.35
C PRO A 113 -4.39 0.54 -5.68
N LEU A 114 -4.76 1.76 -5.22
CA LEU A 114 -6.04 2.07 -4.61
C LEU A 114 -6.57 3.42 -5.08
N GLY A 115 -7.90 3.53 -5.15
CA GLY A 115 -8.57 4.77 -5.51
C GLY A 115 -8.43 5.12 -6.99
N SER A 116 -8.10 6.38 -7.30
CA SER A 116 -8.04 6.85 -8.68
C SER A 116 -7.02 7.96 -8.89
N TYR A 117 -6.55 8.08 -10.15
CA TYR A 117 -5.77 9.20 -10.65
C TYR A 117 -6.17 9.49 -12.10
N GLY A 118 -6.74 10.69 -12.35
CA GLY A 118 -7.35 11.01 -13.63
C GLY A 118 -8.48 10.02 -13.97
N GLU A 119 -8.41 9.42 -15.15
CA GLU A 119 -9.37 8.43 -15.62
C GLU A 119 -9.04 6.99 -15.17
N LEU A 120 -7.92 6.78 -14.51
CA LEU A 120 -7.53 5.47 -14.01
C LEU A 120 -8.15 5.20 -12.64
N HIS A 121 -8.71 4.00 -12.49
CA HIS A 121 -9.31 3.54 -11.25
C HIS A 121 -8.79 2.16 -10.89
N SER A 122 -8.39 1.99 -9.63
CA SER A 122 -8.10 0.66 -9.10
C SER A 122 -9.36 -0.23 -9.17
N PRO A 123 -9.24 -1.51 -9.53
CA PRO A 123 -10.37 -2.42 -9.50
C PRO A 123 -10.81 -2.81 -8.08
N LEU A 124 -10.04 -2.47 -7.04
CA LEU A 124 -10.41 -2.74 -5.66
C LEU A 124 -11.43 -1.74 -5.13
N ALA A 125 -12.39 -2.26 -4.35
CA ALA A 125 -13.39 -1.46 -3.64
C ALA A 125 -13.23 -1.67 -2.11
N PRO A 126 -12.26 -0.99 -1.47
CA PRO A 126 -12.03 -1.13 -0.03
C PRO A 126 -13.17 -0.53 0.79
N PRO A 127 -13.30 -0.93 2.08
CA PRO A 127 -14.38 -0.46 2.95
C PRO A 127 -14.23 1.00 3.40
N THR A 128 -13.07 1.60 3.16
CA THR A 128 -12.74 3.01 3.46
C THR A 128 -12.21 3.65 2.19
N ASP A 129 -12.63 4.87 1.92
CA ASP A 129 -12.16 5.63 0.76
C ASP A 129 -10.70 6.05 0.97
N VAL A 130 -9.82 5.46 0.19
CA VAL A 130 -8.36 5.68 0.22
C VAL A 130 -7.82 5.65 -1.19
N THR A 131 -7.01 6.63 -1.53
CA THR A 131 -6.18 6.60 -2.74
C THR A 131 -4.73 6.34 -2.32
N LEU A 132 -4.11 5.34 -2.92
CA LEU A 132 -2.69 5.05 -2.85
C LEU A 132 -2.11 5.17 -4.26
N LEU A 133 -1.10 5.99 -4.40
CA LEU A 133 -0.35 6.17 -5.64
C LEU A 133 1.12 5.79 -5.38
N ASP A 134 1.68 4.97 -6.25
CA ASP A 134 3.12 4.70 -6.31
C ASP A 134 3.67 5.43 -7.54
N ILE A 135 4.49 6.44 -7.30
CA ILE A 135 4.89 7.41 -8.30
C ILE A 135 6.40 7.35 -8.49
N THR A 136 6.82 7.18 -9.74
CA THR A 136 8.22 7.35 -10.14
C THR A 136 8.35 8.64 -10.94
N LEU A 137 9.24 9.54 -10.51
CA LEU A 137 9.57 10.78 -11.23
C LEU A 137 11.02 10.70 -11.72
N GLU A 138 11.25 11.16 -12.95
CA GLU A 138 12.60 11.46 -13.45
C GLU A 138 13.12 12.75 -12.78
N ALA A 139 14.43 12.96 -12.84
CA ALA A 139 15.02 14.19 -12.34
C ALA A 139 14.39 15.42 -13.01
N ASP A 140 14.09 16.43 -12.25
CA ASP A 140 13.47 17.69 -12.68
C ASP A 140 12.06 17.56 -13.30
N ALA A 141 11.44 16.38 -13.21
CA ALA A 141 10.05 16.22 -13.64
C ALA A 141 9.07 16.72 -12.57
N GLU A 142 7.97 17.28 -13.03
CA GLU A 142 6.88 17.79 -12.17
C GLU A 142 5.60 17.00 -12.41
N LEU A 143 4.85 16.74 -11.35
CA LEU A 143 3.56 16.07 -11.39
C LEU A 143 2.57 16.74 -10.46
N ALA A 144 1.43 17.17 -11.00
CA ALA A 144 0.32 17.69 -10.20
C ALA A 144 -0.58 16.53 -9.74
N ILE A 145 -0.81 16.45 -8.44
CA ILE A 145 -1.71 15.45 -7.84
C ILE A 145 -2.89 16.18 -7.20
N PRO A 146 -4.09 16.11 -7.80
CA PRO A 146 -5.26 16.74 -7.23
C PRO A 146 -5.69 16.00 -5.96
N VAL A 147 -5.84 16.73 -4.86
CA VAL A 147 -6.39 16.22 -3.61
C VAL A 147 -7.84 16.69 -3.50
N PRO A 148 -8.83 15.77 -3.47
CA PRO A 148 -10.23 16.16 -3.36
C PRO A 148 -10.52 16.96 -2.08
N ALA A 149 -11.49 17.88 -2.14
CA ALA A 149 -11.89 18.66 -0.97
C ALA A 149 -12.32 17.74 0.20
N GLY A 150 -11.80 18.01 1.40
CA GLY A 150 -12.06 17.22 2.60
C GLY A 150 -11.13 16.01 2.77
N HIS A 151 -10.29 15.68 1.79
CA HIS A 151 -9.26 14.66 1.90
C HIS A 151 -7.97 15.26 2.46
N ARG A 152 -7.13 14.39 3.01
CA ARG A 152 -5.75 14.71 3.40
C ARG A 152 -4.81 13.82 2.59
N ALA A 153 -3.70 14.38 2.16
CA ALA A 153 -2.64 13.67 1.48
C ALA A 153 -1.43 13.51 2.38
N PHE A 154 -0.75 12.37 2.26
CA PHE A 154 0.57 12.15 2.80
C PHE A 154 1.49 11.80 1.64
N VAL A 155 2.65 12.39 1.58
CA VAL A 155 3.68 12.12 0.57
C VAL A 155 4.96 11.73 1.27
N MET A 156 5.58 10.66 0.82
CA MET A 156 6.82 10.14 1.40
C MET A 156 7.75 9.68 0.27
N PRO A 157 8.90 10.33 0.05
CA PRO A 157 9.91 9.80 -0.85
C PRO A 157 10.50 8.51 -0.29
N VAL A 158 10.39 7.42 -1.04
CA VAL A 158 10.98 6.10 -0.70
C VAL A 158 12.31 5.87 -1.42
N ASN A 159 12.67 6.77 -2.33
CA ASN A 159 13.95 6.82 -3.01
C ASN A 159 14.21 8.25 -3.49
N GLY A 160 15.42 8.75 -3.29
CA GLY A 160 15.80 10.10 -3.69
C GLY A 160 15.18 11.20 -2.82
N SER A 161 14.84 12.32 -3.45
CA SER A 161 14.22 13.47 -2.79
C SER A 161 13.20 14.12 -3.73
N ALA A 162 12.24 14.84 -3.15
CA ALA A 162 11.23 15.59 -3.90
C ALA A 162 11.01 16.97 -3.27
N GLU A 163 10.56 17.91 -4.06
CA GLU A 163 9.98 19.16 -3.59
C GLU A 163 8.46 19.08 -3.72
N ILE A 164 7.72 19.43 -2.66
CA ILE A 164 6.27 19.40 -2.60
C ILE A 164 5.80 20.77 -2.11
N ASP A 165 5.08 21.50 -2.95
CA ASP A 165 4.61 22.86 -2.66
C ASP A 165 5.74 23.80 -2.12
N GLY A 166 6.94 23.69 -2.70
CA GLY A 166 8.10 24.50 -2.33
C GLY A 166 8.87 24.05 -1.09
N ALA A 167 8.48 22.91 -0.48
CA ALA A 167 9.20 22.30 0.64
C ALA A 167 9.94 21.04 0.17
N GLY A 168 11.23 20.92 0.56
CA GLY A 168 12.05 19.76 0.24
C GLY A 168 11.82 18.61 1.21
N PHE A 169 11.69 17.39 0.67
CA PHE A 169 11.57 16.14 1.42
C PHE A 169 12.64 15.17 0.95
N GLY A 170 13.34 14.57 1.89
CA GLY A 170 14.28 13.49 1.66
C GLY A 170 13.66 12.12 1.88
N LEU A 171 14.49 11.09 1.85
CA LEU A 171 14.10 9.70 2.11
C LEU A 171 13.38 9.60 3.47
N ASP A 172 12.22 8.94 3.47
CA ASP A 172 11.36 8.70 4.64
C ASP A 172 10.81 9.95 5.35
N ASP A 173 11.04 11.16 4.82
CA ASP A 173 10.32 12.34 5.30
C ASP A 173 8.82 12.21 4.93
N LEU A 174 7.94 12.55 5.87
CA LEU A 174 6.50 12.51 5.67
C LEU A 174 5.93 13.93 5.54
N GLY A 175 5.49 14.29 4.36
CA GLY A 175 4.71 15.50 4.08
C GLY A 175 3.19 15.25 4.21
N ALA A 176 2.43 16.23 4.73
CA ALA A 176 0.97 16.19 4.92
C ALA A 176 0.32 17.55 4.62
#